data_6937200bc89168c55722b473aae1ac7d
#
_entry.id   6937200bc89168c55722b473aae1ac7d
#
_cell.length_a   1.000
_cell.length_b   1.000
_cell.length_c   1.000
_cell.angle_alpha   90.00
_cell.angle_beta   90.00
_cell.angle_gamma   90.00
#
_symmetry.space_group_name_H-M   'P 1'
#
loop_
_entity.id
_entity.type
_entity.pdbx_description
1 polymer ?
#
loop_
_entity_poly.entity_id
_entity_poly.type
_entity_poly.pdbx_seq_one_letter_code
_entity_poly.pdbx_strand_id
1 'polypeptide(L)'
;MPSIKDRVKPQTGLHVSFLGMGLYRLLRHKLRQTYLVSVSITAAMMLSYAIMTGNGVSTIRAVGMLCIYLLADLLGQNYDMLSALGAMIIVLLWKNPFLTGYSGFMFSVAAVLGVGAGQEVILKYVKFCVGKQKEERKAENVLKQKWKAQREALWISLSIQLFTLPLVAYHYYEIPVYAIILNLFVLALVKYLMELGVLGATIGLLSYGIAKWILVPCGWILWGYEKLCRLFIGLPGAQYITGKPDMWQMLAYYMGLVGILFVLYRKSQLAEAQLAKEQYGKLQFTNDSDAGKVNICKRIKQWLAGAVHIFVPLAMLFLVLVWPQKKSFEIDFLDVGQGDGIYLCTGNGVAMFVDGGSTDIKNVGQYRILPFLKAKGVRKISCWFVSHTDADHISGLEEVLASGYPVERLLFAEAVKNKEKTKSLARLAEKAGTVVQYMEADETLYIKNATIRCLYPQAMVQSEDINEQCLVLCYEEGGVKALFAGDISSEIEKEILERACVEHVQIYKANHHGSRFSNGEEWMQALCPQITVASAGKNNRYGHPSAEACDRIRASGSAFYCTTEYGRIRVRIVDGKLICDGYVTAP
;
A
#
# COMPACT_ATOMS: atom_id res chain seq x y z
N MET A 1 -16.42 4.78 -47.41
CA MET A 1 -16.30 4.08 -46.12
C MET A 1 -14.93 4.45 -45.57
N PRO A 2 -14.82 5.14 -44.41
CA PRO A 2 -13.52 5.42 -43.82
C PRO A 2 -12.86 4.11 -43.41
N SER A 3 -11.57 4.00 -43.65
CA SER A 3 -10.80 2.79 -43.44
C SER A 3 -10.80 2.40 -41.96
N ILE A 4 -10.94 1.12 -41.70
CA ILE A 4 -10.93 0.46 -40.36
C ILE A 4 -9.67 0.80 -39.52
N LYS A 5 -8.69 1.54 -40.06
CA LYS A 5 -7.42 1.88 -39.41
C LYS A 5 -7.52 2.94 -38.30
N ASP A 6 -8.59 3.72 -38.25
CA ASP A 6 -8.72 4.85 -37.31
C ASP A 6 -9.68 4.63 -36.13
N ARG A 7 -10.25 3.43 -36.00
CA ARG A 7 -11.09 3.11 -34.84
C ARG A 7 -10.22 2.95 -33.57
N VAL A 8 -10.58 3.68 -32.53
CA VAL A 8 -9.96 3.63 -31.20
C VAL A 8 -9.84 2.16 -30.76
N LYS A 9 -8.61 1.71 -30.53
CA LYS A 9 -8.36 0.35 -30.05
C LYS A 9 -8.96 0.22 -28.64
N PRO A 10 -9.79 -0.80 -28.36
CA PRO A 10 -10.34 -1.00 -27.02
C PRO A 10 -9.19 -1.27 -26.06
N GLN A 11 -9.08 -0.44 -25.03
CA GLN A 11 -8.12 -0.63 -23.96
C GLN A 11 -8.85 -1.24 -22.75
N THR A 12 -9.12 -2.52 -22.87
CA THR A 12 -9.50 -3.40 -21.75
C THR A 12 -8.24 -3.88 -21.04
N GLY A 13 -8.34 -4.60 -19.93
CA GLY A 13 -7.13 -5.14 -19.25
C GLY A 13 -6.16 -5.79 -20.25
N LEU A 14 -4.86 -5.54 -20.13
CA LEU A 14 -3.83 -5.89 -21.12
C LEU A 14 -3.97 -7.32 -21.66
N HIS A 15 -4.17 -8.30 -20.76
CA HIS A 15 -4.32 -9.71 -21.11
C HIS A 15 -5.62 -10.01 -21.87
N VAL A 16 -6.75 -9.41 -21.47
CA VAL A 16 -8.05 -9.56 -22.14
C VAL A 16 -8.04 -8.90 -23.52
N SER A 17 -7.46 -7.69 -23.61
CA SER A 17 -7.30 -7.01 -24.89
C SER A 17 -6.42 -7.79 -25.86
N PHE A 18 -5.32 -8.33 -25.36
CA PHE A 18 -4.37 -9.08 -26.16
C PHE A 18 -4.98 -10.38 -26.69
N LEU A 19 -5.54 -11.21 -25.79
CA LEU A 19 -6.15 -12.49 -26.14
C LEU A 19 -7.41 -12.30 -26.99
N GLY A 20 -8.37 -11.49 -26.51
CA GLY A 20 -9.64 -11.30 -27.19
C GLY A 20 -9.51 -10.60 -28.54
N MET A 21 -8.79 -9.46 -28.60
CA MET A 21 -8.58 -8.76 -29.86
C MET A 21 -7.64 -9.51 -30.82
N GLY A 22 -6.68 -10.27 -30.27
CA GLY A 22 -5.81 -11.15 -31.05
C GLY A 22 -6.64 -12.22 -31.77
N LEU A 23 -7.49 -12.92 -31.02
CA LEU A 23 -8.40 -13.93 -31.58
C LEU A 23 -9.40 -13.33 -32.58
N TYR A 24 -10.05 -12.22 -32.21
CA TYR A 24 -10.98 -11.53 -33.11
C TYR A 24 -10.34 -11.17 -34.44
N ARG A 25 -9.12 -10.60 -34.42
CA ARG A 25 -8.38 -10.25 -35.65
C ARG A 25 -7.95 -11.49 -36.45
N LEU A 26 -7.54 -12.57 -35.76
CA LEU A 26 -7.21 -13.84 -36.40
C LEU A 26 -8.41 -14.37 -37.19
N LEU A 27 -9.58 -14.46 -36.55
CA LEU A 27 -10.82 -14.93 -37.17
C LEU A 27 -11.23 -14.03 -38.35
N ARG A 28 -11.22 -12.71 -38.15
CA ARG A 28 -11.67 -11.74 -39.16
C ARG A 28 -10.72 -11.59 -40.37
N HIS A 29 -9.41 -11.43 -40.10
CA HIS A 29 -8.46 -11.06 -41.14
C HIS A 29 -7.68 -12.23 -41.74
N LYS A 30 -7.35 -13.26 -40.95
CA LYS A 30 -6.63 -14.42 -41.48
C LYS A 30 -7.56 -15.55 -41.91
N LEU A 31 -8.54 -15.89 -41.05
CA LEU A 31 -9.50 -16.98 -41.34
C LEU A 31 -10.74 -16.52 -42.11
N ARG A 32 -10.86 -15.20 -42.38
CA ARG A 32 -11.94 -14.58 -43.16
C ARG A 32 -13.36 -14.97 -42.74
N GLN A 33 -13.54 -15.23 -41.42
CA GLN A 33 -14.86 -15.60 -40.89
C GLN A 33 -15.83 -14.41 -40.91
N THR A 34 -17.13 -14.70 -40.85
CA THR A 34 -18.18 -13.66 -40.78
C THR A 34 -18.08 -12.88 -39.47
N TYR A 35 -18.70 -11.69 -39.42
CA TYR A 35 -18.73 -10.86 -38.20
C TYR A 35 -19.36 -11.62 -37.05
N LEU A 36 -20.53 -12.22 -37.28
CA LEU A 36 -21.26 -12.93 -36.25
C LEU A 36 -20.45 -14.09 -35.65
N VAL A 37 -19.85 -14.94 -36.49
CA VAL A 37 -19.01 -16.06 -36.05
C VAL A 37 -17.78 -15.55 -35.26
N SER A 38 -17.11 -14.52 -35.76
CA SER A 38 -15.92 -13.98 -35.08
C SER A 38 -16.25 -13.38 -33.71
N VAL A 39 -17.36 -12.64 -33.59
CA VAL A 39 -17.84 -12.06 -32.33
C VAL A 39 -18.24 -13.17 -31.35
N SER A 40 -19.06 -14.14 -31.80
CA SER A 40 -19.57 -15.22 -30.93
C SER A 40 -18.46 -16.10 -30.37
N ILE A 41 -17.51 -16.53 -31.21
CA ILE A 41 -16.37 -17.35 -30.76
C ILE A 41 -15.48 -16.55 -29.79
N THR A 42 -15.18 -15.30 -30.10
CA THR A 42 -14.33 -14.46 -29.24
C THR A 42 -15.00 -14.20 -27.90
N ALA A 43 -16.30 -13.86 -27.89
CA ALA A 43 -17.05 -13.62 -26.66
C ALA A 43 -17.14 -14.90 -25.80
N ALA A 44 -17.48 -16.04 -26.39
CA ALA A 44 -17.55 -17.32 -25.69
C ALA A 44 -16.21 -17.71 -25.07
N MET A 45 -15.10 -17.58 -25.81
CA MET A 45 -13.76 -17.87 -25.31
C MET A 45 -13.36 -16.94 -24.16
N MET A 46 -13.67 -15.65 -24.26
CA MET A 46 -13.32 -14.69 -23.19
C MET A 46 -14.21 -14.84 -21.95
N LEU A 47 -15.46 -15.24 -22.09
CA LEU A 47 -16.31 -15.60 -20.96
C LEU A 47 -15.79 -16.85 -20.25
N SER A 48 -15.40 -17.89 -21.01
CA SER A 48 -14.74 -19.08 -20.45
C SER A 48 -13.44 -18.72 -19.73
N TYR A 49 -12.64 -17.82 -20.29
CA TYR A 49 -11.43 -17.31 -19.63
C TYR A 49 -11.74 -16.60 -18.31
N ALA A 50 -12.82 -15.81 -18.24
CA ALA A 50 -13.23 -15.16 -16.99
C ALA A 50 -13.58 -16.19 -15.91
N ILE A 51 -14.30 -17.27 -16.27
CA ILE A 51 -14.64 -18.36 -15.36
C ILE A 51 -13.38 -19.09 -14.89
N MET A 52 -12.48 -19.43 -15.81
CA MET A 52 -11.21 -20.12 -15.48
C MET A 52 -10.31 -19.31 -14.54
N THR A 53 -10.34 -17.97 -14.63
CA THR A 53 -9.56 -17.07 -13.75
C THR A 53 -10.28 -16.73 -12.44
N GLY A 54 -11.35 -17.47 -12.09
CA GLY A 54 -12.08 -17.30 -10.83
C GLY A 54 -12.99 -16.07 -10.78
N ASN A 55 -13.42 -15.54 -11.93
CA ASN A 55 -14.34 -14.41 -12.03
C ASN A 55 -13.87 -13.15 -11.27
N GLY A 56 -12.57 -12.89 -11.26
CA GLY A 56 -12.02 -11.69 -10.65
C GLY A 56 -12.70 -10.42 -11.18
N VAL A 57 -13.01 -9.46 -10.31
CA VAL A 57 -13.77 -8.22 -10.65
C VAL A 57 -13.14 -7.47 -11.82
N SER A 58 -11.80 -7.36 -11.84
CA SER A 58 -11.05 -6.72 -12.93
C SER A 58 -11.17 -7.48 -14.25
N THR A 59 -11.22 -8.83 -14.20
CA THR A 59 -11.38 -9.68 -15.39
C THR A 59 -12.79 -9.57 -15.94
N ILE A 60 -13.82 -9.65 -15.09
CA ILE A 60 -15.23 -9.50 -15.52
C ILE A 60 -15.45 -8.14 -16.17
N ARG A 61 -14.93 -7.06 -15.59
CA ARG A 61 -15.01 -5.71 -16.18
C ARG A 61 -14.34 -5.68 -17.55
N ALA A 62 -13.12 -6.19 -17.67
CA ALA A 62 -12.38 -6.16 -18.92
C ALA A 62 -13.04 -6.99 -20.03
N VAL A 63 -13.55 -8.19 -19.69
CA VAL A 63 -14.30 -9.04 -20.62
C VAL A 63 -15.62 -8.39 -21.02
N GLY A 64 -16.36 -7.81 -20.07
CA GLY A 64 -17.61 -7.10 -20.35
C GLY A 64 -17.41 -5.89 -21.27
N MET A 65 -16.38 -5.07 -21.03
CA MET A 65 -16.02 -3.96 -21.94
C MET A 65 -15.63 -4.46 -23.34
N LEU A 66 -14.93 -5.59 -23.44
CA LEU A 66 -14.63 -6.21 -24.73
C LEU A 66 -15.90 -6.71 -25.43
N CYS A 67 -16.84 -7.34 -24.70
CA CYS A 67 -18.13 -7.75 -25.26
C CYS A 67 -18.94 -6.56 -25.79
N ILE A 68 -18.96 -5.42 -25.05
CA ILE A 68 -19.59 -4.18 -25.51
C ILE A 68 -18.91 -3.66 -26.80
N TYR A 69 -17.57 -3.72 -26.87
CA TYR A 69 -16.82 -3.37 -28.07
C TYR A 69 -17.21 -4.26 -29.27
N LEU A 70 -17.23 -5.58 -29.07
CA LEU A 70 -17.59 -6.54 -30.12
C LEU A 70 -19.04 -6.36 -30.60
N LEU A 71 -19.95 -6.05 -29.66
CA LEU A 71 -21.34 -5.75 -29.98
C LEU A 71 -21.47 -4.43 -30.77
N ALA A 72 -20.77 -3.38 -30.35
CA ALA A 72 -20.75 -2.11 -31.09
C ALA A 72 -20.21 -2.29 -32.51
N ASP A 73 -19.15 -3.09 -32.70
CA ASP A 73 -18.59 -3.38 -34.02
C ASP A 73 -19.56 -4.21 -34.88
N LEU A 74 -20.28 -5.18 -34.27
CA LEU A 74 -21.32 -5.97 -34.95
C LEU A 74 -22.48 -5.10 -35.43
N LEU A 75 -22.91 -4.12 -34.61
CA LEU A 75 -24.01 -3.21 -34.90
C LEU A 75 -23.57 -2.00 -35.75
N GLY A 76 -22.30 -1.89 -36.13
CA GLY A 76 -21.75 -0.77 -36.87
C GLY A 76 -21.72 0.56 -36.09
N GLN A 77 -21.83 0.49 -34.76
CA GLN A 77 -21.82 1.66 -33.88
C GLN A 77 -20.40 2.04 -33.42
N ASN A 78 -20.23 3.29 -33.03
CA ASN A 78 -18.96 3.75 -32.47
C ASN A 78 -18.86 3.29 -31.01
N TYR A 79 -17.73 2.66 -30.67
CA TYR A 79 -17.41 2.28 -29.31
C TYR A 79 -16.84 3.48 -28.56
N ASP A 80 -17.44 3.83 -27.41
CA ASP A 80 -16.88 4.75 -26.45
C ASP A 80 -16.46 4.02 -25.18
N MET A 81 -15.18 4.19 -24.81
CA MET A 81 -14.57 3.48 -23.68
C MET A 81 -15.16 3.90 -22.33
N LEU A 82 -15.46 5.19 -22.15
CA LEU A 82 -15.99 5.70 -20.87
C LEU A 82 -17.43 5.27 -20.68
N SER A 83 -18.25 5.28 -21.73
CA SER A 83 -19.63 4.76 -21.69
C SER A 83 -19.65 3.27 -21.40
N ALA A 84 -18.75 2.49 -22.00
CA ALA A 84 -18.61 1.07 -21.73
C ALA A 84 -18.16 0.80 -20.27
N LEU A 85 -17.23 1.61 -19.74
CA LEU A 85 -16.83 1.55 -18.34
C LEU A 85 -18.01 1.87 -17.42
N GLY A 86 -18.76 2.94 -17.70
CA GLY A 86 -19.95 3.32 -16.92
C GLY A 86 -20.99 2.20 -16.88
N ALA A 87 -21.30 1.60 -18.03
CA ALA A 87 -22.22 0.46 -18.11
C ALA A 87 -21.73 -0.72 -17.24
N MET A 88 -20.43 -1.05 -17.32
CA MET A 88 -19.87 -2.15 -16.51
C MET A 88 -19.86 -1.83 -15.01
N ILE A 89 -19.62 -0.58 -14.61
CA ILE A 89 -19.73 -0.15 -13.21
C ILE A 89 -21.16 -0.37 -12.69
N ILE A 90 -22.17 0.05 -13.44
CA ILE A 90 -23.58 -0.11 -13.07
C ILE A 90 -23.91 -1.61 -12.90
N VAL A 91 -23.54 -2.46 -13.85
CA VAL A 91 -23.80 -3.91 -13.79
C VAL A 91 -23.12 -4.56 -12.59
N LEU A 92 -21.85 -4.21 -12.30
CA LEU A 92 -21.09 -4.78 -11.19
C LEU A 92 -21.65 -4.34 -9.84
N LEU A 93 -21.96 -3.05 -9.67
CA LEU A 93 -22.53 -2.52 -8.42
C LEU A 93 -23.95 -2.95 -8.18
N TRP A 94 -24.75 -3.16 -9.23
CA TRP A 94 -26.08 -3.78 -9.12
C TRP A 94 -26.00 -5.18 -8.53
N LYS A 95 -25.00 -5.97 -8.95
CA LYS A 95 -24.78 -7.32 -8.43
C LYS A 95 -24.22 -7.32 -7.00
N ASN A 96 -23.30 -6.40 -6.68
CA ASN A 96 -22.68 -6.30 -5.37
C ASN A 96 -22.25 -4.85 -5.08
N PRO A 97 -23.02 -4.07 -4.30
CA PRO A 97 -22.71 -2.70 -3.98
C PRO A 97 -21.45 -2.53 -3.10
N PHE A 98 -21.04 -3.58 -2.36
CA PHE A 98 -19.83 -3.55 -1.53
C PHE A 98 -18.52 -3.53 -2.32
N LEU A 99 -18.58 -3.71 -3.64
CA LEU A 99 -17.40 -3.59 -4.51
C LEU A 99 -16.74 -2.21 -4.46
N THR A 100 -17.47 -1.16 -4.04
CA THR A 100 -16.90 0.18 -3.84
C THR A 100 -15.78 0.21 -2.81
N GLY A 101 -15.77 -0.71 -1.82
CA GLY A 101 -14.69 -0.88 -0.85
C GLY A 101 -13.59 -1.84 -1.29
N TYR A 102 -13.76 -2.53 -2.42
CA TYR A 102 -12.80 -3.52 -2.89
C TYR A 102 -11.70 -2.88 -3.73
N SER A 103 -10.45 -2.97 -3.27
CA SER A 103 -9.29 -2.33 -3.91
C SER A 103 -9.14 -2.68 -5.39
N GLY A 104 -9.31 -3.95 -5.75
CA GLY A 104 -9.20 -4.42 -7.14
C GLY A 104 -10.21 -3.76 -8.09
N PHE A 105 -11.43 -3.46 -7.62
CA PHE A 105 -12.42 -2.70 -8.37
C PHE A 105 -11.97 -1.24 -8.54
N MET A 106 -11.60 -0.57 -7.46
CA MET A 106 -11.20 0.83 -7.48
C MET A 106 -9.97 1.07 -8.37
N PHE A 107 -8.91 0.27 -8.22
CA PHE A 107 -7.74 0.34 -9.08
C PHE A 107 -8.07 0.11 -10.56
N SER A 108 -8.94 -0.84 -10.83
CA SER A 108 -9.32 -1.19 -12.19
C SER A 108 -10.10 -0.06 -12.89
N VAL A 109 -11.01 0.61 -12.17
CA VAL A 109 -11.75 1.79 -12.66
C VAL A 109 -10.80 2.97 -12.86
N ALA A 110 -9.98 3.29 -11.85
CA ALA A 110 -9.01 4.39 -11.91
C ALA A 110 -8.01 4.22 -13.07
N ALA A 111 -7.55 3.00 -13.33
CA ALA A 111 -6.64 2.72 -14.44
C ALA A 111 -7.28 3.01 -15.81
N VAL A 112 -8.55 2.64 -16.02
CA VAL A 112 -9.25 2.93 -17.30
C VAL A 112 -9.51 4.43 -17.46
N LEU A 113 -9.90 5.13 -16.39
CA LEU A 113 -10.02 6.59 -16.41
C LEU A 113 -8.68 7.25 -16.74
N GLY A 114 -7.59 6.75 -16.15
CA GLY A 114 -6.23 7.21 -16.45
C GLY A 114 -5.84 7.00 -17.91
N VAL A 115 -6.19 5.87 -18.51
CA VAL A 115 -5.97 5.61 -19.95
C VAL A 115 -6.75 6.62 -20.79
N GLY A 116 -8.04 6.84 -20.51
CA GLY A 116 -8.88 7.79 -21.24
C GLY A 116 -8.32 9.21 -21.18
N ALA A 117 -8.03 9.70 -19.96
CA ALA A 117 -7.45 11.03 -19.78
C ALA A 117 -6.07 11.16 -20.43
N GLY A 118 -5.24 10.13 -20.37
CA GLY A 118 -3.92 10.08 -21.00
C GLY A 118 -4.01 10.23 -22.51
N GLN A 119 -4.94 9.55 -23.17
CA GLN A 119 -5.12 9.59 -24.62
C GLN A 119 -5.79 10.88 -25.08
N GLU A 120 -6.91 11.26 -24.46
CA GLU A 120 -7.73 12.37 -24.95
C GLU A 120 -7.22 13.76 -24.54
N VAL A 121 -6.52 13.86 -23.43
CA VAL A 121 -6.10 15.15 -22.89
C VAL A 121 -4.58 15.30 -22.91
N ILE A 122 -3.86 14.44 -22.19
CA ILE A 122 -2.42 14.61 -21.97
C ILE A 122 -1.64 14.48 -23.27
N LEU A 123 -1.90 13.44 -24.06
CA LEU A 123 -1.19 13.26 -25.34
C LEU A 123 -1.50 14.37 -26.35
N LYS A 124 -2.73 14.88 -26.41
CA LYS A 124 -3.08 16.01 -27.27
C LYS A 124 -2.32 17.26 -26.86
N TYR A 125 -2.30 17.56 -25.56
CA TYR A 125 -1.58 18.71 -25.02
C TYR A 125 -0.06 18.61 -25.25
N VAL A 126 0.54 17.46 -24.99
CA VAL A 126 1.98 17.22 -25.23
C VAL A 126 2.34 17.35 -26.71
N LYS A 127 1.52 16.81 -27.62
CA LYS A 127 1.70 16.98 -29.07
C LYS A 127 1.65 18.45 -29.48
N PHE A 128 0.80 19.23 -28.84
CA PHE A 128 0.74 20.68 -29.04
C PHE A 128 2.04 21.37 -28.56
N CYS A 129 2.50 21.10 -27.34
CA CYS A 129 3.71 21.72 -26.78
C CYS A 129 4.99 21.37 -27.56
N VAL A 130 5.09 20.16 -28.10
CA VAL A 130 6.26 19.70 -28.87
C VAL A 130 6.26 20.29 -30.29
N GLY A 131 5.13 20.84 -30.76
CA GLY A 131 4.93 21.36 -32.11
C GLY A 131 4.76 20.22 -33.14
N LYS A 132 3.88 20.42 -34.12
CA LYS A 132 3.81 19.53 -35.30
C LYS A 132 5.16 19.60 -36.02
N GLN A 133 6.00 18.57 -35.92
CA GLN A 133 6.92 18.29 -36.99
C GLN A 133 6.03 18.12 -38.25
N LYS A 134 6.27 18.94 -39.31
CA LYS A 134 5.71 18.66 -40.63
C LYS A 134 5.87 17.15 -40.83
N GLU A 135 4.77 16.44 -41.00
CA GLU A 135 4.80 15.09 -41.55
C GLU A 135 5.38 15.22 -42.99
N GLU A 136 6.70 15.24 -43.06
CA GLU A 136 7.36 14.88 -44.28
C GLU A 136 7.01 13.41 -44.50
N ARG A 137 6.13 13.19 -45.48
CA ARG A 137 5.79 11.87 -46.04
C ARG A 137 7.01 11.30 -46.78
N LYS A 138 8.13 11.11 -46.11
CA LYS A 138 9.25 10.31 -46.55
C LYS A 138 9.52 9.29 -45.47
N ALA A 139 9.56 8.04 -45.88
CA ALA A 139 9.81 6.81 -45.12
C ALA A 139 10.36 7.07 -43.71
N GLU A 140 9.46 7.24 -42.73
CA GLU A 140 9.88 7.39 -41.31
C GLU A 140 10.62 6.11 -40.93
N ASN A 141 11.90 6.22 -40.62
CA ASN A 141 12.71 5.09 -40.13
C ASN A 141 11.94 4.36 -39.02
N VAL A 142 11.84 3.04 -39.10
CA VAL A 142 11.18 2.13 -38.13
C VAL A 142 11.59 2.46 -36.69
N LEU A 143 12.81 2.97 -36.52
CA LEU A 143 13.33 3.41 -35.22
C LEU A 143 12.58 4.62 -34.67
N LYS A 144 12.31 5.65 -35.49
CA LYS A 144 11.56 6.86 -35.08
C LYS A 144 10.13 6.52 -34.68
N GLN A 145 9.51 5.59 -35.39
CA GLN A 145 8.15 5.13 -35.13
C GLN A 145 8.07 4.37 -33.79
N LYS A 146 9.09 3.53 -33.46
CA LYS A 146 9.19 2.85 -32.17
C LYS A 146 9.39 3.84 -31.02
N TRP A 147 10.26 4.84 -31.17
CA TRP A 147 10.46 5.89 -30.16
C TRP A 147 9.21 6.72 -29.89
N LYS A 148 8.44 7.03 -30.93
CA LYS A 148 7.15 7.73 -30.81
C LYS A 148 6.15 6.91 -30.00
N ALA A 149 6.01 5.62 -30.31
CA ALA A 149 5.12 4.72 -29.58
C ALA A 149 5.52 4.55 -28.10
N GLN A 150 6.82 4.44 -27.81
CA GLN A 150 7.32 4.35 -26.43
C GLN A 150 7.03 5.63 -25.64
N ARG A 151 7.23 6.80 -26.24
CA ARG A 151 6.93 8.09 -25.59
C ARG A 151 5.43 8.24 -25.30
N GLU A 152 4.57 7.84 -26.21
CA GLU A 152 3.11 7.86 -25.99
C GLU A 152 2.71 6.90 -24.86
N ALA A 153 3.30 5.70 -24.82
CA ALA A 153 3.07 4.73 -23.75
C ALA A 153 3.51 5.27 -22.37
N LEU A 154 4.61 6.03 -22.30
CA LEU A 154 5.05 6.69 -21.06
C LEU A 154 4.02 7.68 -20.54
N TRP A 155 3.47 8.54 -21.39
CA TRP A 155 2.46 9.52 -20.97
C TRP A 155 1.17 8.85 -20.50
N ILE A 156 0.76 7.77 -21.16
CA ILE A 156 -0.39 6.97 -20.73
C ILE A 156 -0.09 6.30 -19.38
N SER A 157 1.10 5.72 -19.19
CA SER A 157 1.50 5.12 -17.91
C SER A 157 1.51 6.15 -16.78
N LEU A 158 2.05 7.35 -17.04
CA LEU A 158 2.01 8.45 -16.07
C LEU A 158 0.57 8.83 -15.72
N SER A 159 -0.31 8.93 -16.73
CA SER A 159 -1.72 9.23 -16.48
C SER A 159 -2.39 8.16 -15.61
N ILE A 160 -2.17 6.88 -15.89
CA ILE A 160 -2.68 5.78 -15.05
C ILE A 160 -2.21 5.94 -13.62
N GLN A 161 -0.92 6.22 -13.42
CA GLN A 161 -0.37 6.42 -12.08
C GLN A 161 -0.99 7.60 -11.35
N LEU A 162 -1.23 8.74 -12.02
CA LEU A 162 -1.89 9.88 -11.41
C LEU A 162 -3.30 9.53 -10.89
N PHE A 163 -4.06 8.72 -11.63
CA PHE A 163 -5.38 8.28 -11.19
C PHE A 163 -5.34 7.21 -10.09
N THR A 164 -4.30 6.37 -10.07
CA THR A 164 -4.19 5.30 -9.08
C THR A 164 -3.42 5.70 -7.83
N LEU A 165 -2.64 6.78 -7.85
CA LEU A 165 -1.75 7.19 -6.76
C LEU A 165 -2.47 7.39 -5.41
N PRO A 166 -3.64 8.09 -5.32
CA PRO A 166 -4.35 8.22 -4.06
C PRO A 166 -4.84 6.88 -3.52
N LEU A 167 -5.25 5.97 -4.41
CA LEU A 167 -5.68 4.63 -4.03
C LEU A 167 -4.51 3.78 -3.52
N VAL A 168 -3.32 3.93 -4.13
CA VAL A 168 -2.09 3.28 -3.64
C VAL A 168 -1.78 3.77 -2.23
N ALA A 169 -1.76 5.09 -2.01
CA ALA A 169 -1.53 5.67 -0.69
C ALA A 169 -2.58 5.23 0.34
N TYR A 170 -3.86 5.12 -0.05
CA TYR A 170 -4.96 4.73 0.83
C TYR A 170 -4.93 3.25 1.24
N HIS A 171 -4.59 2.34 0.30
CA HIS A 171 -4.64 0.90 0.55
C HIS A 171 -3.30 0.30 1.00
N TYR A 172 -2.18 0.88 0.55
CA TYR A 172 -0.83 0.36 0.87
C TYR A 172 -0.04 1.28 1.80
N TYR A 173 -0.54 2.53 2.04
CA TYR A 173 0.06 3.51 2.95
C TYR A 173 1.47 3.96 2.57
N GLU A 174 1.89 3.62 1.35
CA GLU A 174 3.20 3.97 0.79
C GLU A 174 3.11 4.22 -0.72
N ILE A 175 4.04 5.00 -1.24
CA ILE A 175 4.14 5.31 -2.67
C ILE A 175 5.48 4.78 -3.18
N PRO A 176 5.47 3.87 -4.18
CA PRO A 176 6.69 3.40 -4.84
C PRO A 176 7.19 4.49 -5.79
N VAL A 177 8.23 5.23 -5.38
CA VAL A 177 8.73 6.42 -6.11
C VAL A 177 9.23 6.06 -7.51
N TYR A 178 9.88 4.92 -7.67
CA TYR A 178 10.47 4.49 -8.94
C TYR A 178 9.52 3.68 -9.84
N ALA A 179 8.25 3.52 -9.47
CA ALA A 179 7.29 2.70 -10.22
C ALA A 179 7.11 3.15 -11.68
N ILE A 180 7.21 4.46 -11.97
CA ILE A 180 7.10 4.98 -13.34
C ILE A 180 8.22 4.42 -14.21
N ILE A 181 9.45 4.44 -13.69
CA ILE A 181 10.63 3.97 -14.41
C ILE A 181 10.57 2.45 -14.55
N LEU A 182 10.22 1.75 -13.48
CA LEU A 182 10.07 0.30 -13.47
C LEU A 182 9.04 -0.17 -14.50
N ASN A 183 7.88 0.49 -14.55
CA ASN A 183 6.81 0.17 -15.50
C ASN A 183 7.24 0.34 -16.96
N LEU A 184 8.17 1.23 -17.26
CA LEU A 184 8.72 1.37 -18.62
C LEU A 184 9.37 0.07 -19.10
N PHE A 185 10.16 -0.57 -18.25
CA PHE A 185 10.82 -1.84 -18.56
C PHE A 185 9.83 -3.01 -18.55
N VAL A 186 8.96 -3.06 -17.55
CA VAL A 186 7.98 -4.14 -17.40
C VAL A 186 7.01 -4.17 -18.58
N LEU A 187 6.40 -3.03 -18.93
CA LEU A 187 5.42 -2.94 -20.02
C LEU A 187 6.00 -3.24 -21.38
N ALA A 188 7.29 -2.95 -21.62
CA ALA A 188 7.95 -3.25 -22.88
C ALA A 188 8.00 -4.76 -23.18
N LEU A 189 8.15 -5.60 -22.15
CA LEU A 189 8.32 -7.04 -22.27
C LEU A 189 7.05 -7.85 -22.01
N VAL A 190 6.02 -7.25 -21.38
CA VAL A 190 4.75 -7.96 -21.06
C VAL A 190 4.10 -8.58 -22.30
N LYS A 191 4.18 -7.90 -23.45
CA LYS A 191 3.63 -8.44 -24.72
C LYS A 191 4.26 -9.78 -25.07
N TYR A 192 5.59 -9.86 -25.06
CA TYR A 192 6.33 -11.08 -25.39
C TYR A 192 6.08 -12.19 -24.36
N LEU A 193 6.00 -11.83 -23.07
CA LEU A 193 5.65 -12.77 -22.02
C LEU A 193 4.28 -13.40 -22.26
N MET A 194 3.28 -12.60 -22.64
CA MET A 194 1.94 -13.09 -22.95
C MET A 194 1.90 -13.94 -24.23
N GLU A 195 2.58 -13.53 -25.30
CA GLU A 195 2.63 -14.28 -26.56
C GLU A 195 3.27 -15.67 -26.35
N LEU A 196 4.43 -15.71 -25.71
CA LEU A 196 5.13 -16.95 -25.43
C LEU A 196 4.38 -17.84 -24.44
N GLY A 197 3.75 -17.23 -23.43
CA GLY A 197 2.92 -17.95 -22.46
C GLY A 197 1.74 -18.67 -23.10
N VAL A 198 1.00 -17.98 -23.97
CA VAL A 198 -0.14 -18.57 -24.70
C VAL A 198 0.35 -19.62 -25.69
N LEU A 199 1.42 -19.35 -26.44
CA LEU A 199 2.00 -20.32 -27.38
C LEU A 199 2.51 -21.57 -26.66
N GLY A 200 3.22 -21.39 -25.54
CA GLY A 200 3.68 -22.51 -24.72
C GLY A 200 2.56 -23.33 -24.11
N ALA A 201 1.48 -22.67 -23.63
CA ALA A 201 0.33 -23.37 -23.09
C ALA A 201 -0.41 -24.18 -24.18
N THR A 202 -0.61 -23.62 -25.38
CA THR A 202 -1.30 -24.32 -26.47
C THR A 202 -0.47 -25.48 -27.02
N ILE A 203 0.84 -25.30 -27.21
CA ILE A 203 1.72 -26.39 -27.66
C ILE A 203 1.90 -27.44 -26.57
N GLY A 204 1.82 -27.05 -25.30
CA GLY A 204 1.89 -27.95 -24.15
C GLY A 204 0.79 -29.02 -24.13
N LEU A 205 -0.38 -28.72 -24.72
CA LEU A 205 -1.44 -29.70 -24.92
C LEU A 205 -1.08 -30.81 -25.90
N LEU A 206 -0.13 -30.55 -26.81
CA LEU A 206 0.33 -31.52 -27.83
C LEU A 206 1.68 -32.12 -27.44
N SER A 207 2.62 -31.35 -26.93
CA SER A 207 3.96 -31.79 -26.57
C SER A 207 4.56 -30.97 -25.44
N TYR A 208 4.69 -31.58 -24.26
CA TYR A 208 5.33 -30.96 -23.09
C TYR A 208 6.80 -30.59 -23.36
N GLY A 209 7.55 -31.45 -24.07
CA GLY A 209 8.96 -31.21 -24.38
C GLY A 209 9.19 -29.93 -25.19
N ILE A 210 8.39 -29.68 -26.23
CA ILE A 210 8.49 -28.48 -27.05
C ILE A 210 8.03 -27.24 -26.26
N ALA A 211 6.91 -27.36 -25.53
CA ALA A 211 6.40 -26.26 -24.71
C ALA A 211 7.40 -25.74 -23.68
N LYS A 212 8.15 -26.65 -23.05
CA LYS A 212 9.21 -26.29 -22.09
C LYS A 212 10.22 -25.32 -22.70
N TRP A 213 10.69 -25.59 -23.92
CA TRP A 213 11.66 -24.71 -24.59
C TRP A 213 11.08 -23.36 -24.99
N ILE A 214 9.79 -23.31 -25.38
CA ILE A 214 9.09 -22.06 -25.69
C ILE A 214 8.93 -21.19 -24.45
N LEU A 215 8.76 -21.81 -23.25
CA LEU A 215 8.57 -21.10 -22.00
C LEU A 215 9.87 -20.65 -21.31
N VAL A 216 11.05 -21.17 -21.70
CA VAL A 216 12.33 -20.76 -21.14
C VAL A 216 12.54 -19.23 -21.20
N PRO A 217 12.29 -18.52 -22.33
CA PRO A 217 12.41 -17.07 -22.36
C PRO A 217 11.45 -16.35 -21.39
N CYS A 218 10.26 -16.91 -21.11
CA CYS A 218 9.36 -16.37 -20.09
C CYS A 218 10.03 -16.39 -18.70
N GLY A 219 10.71 -17.49 -18.36
CA GLY A 219 11.48 -17.60 -17.12
C GLY A 219 12.58 -16.53 -17.01
N TRP A 220 13.30 -16.26 -18.11
CA TRP A 220 14.32 -15.21 -18.16
C TRP A 220 13.72 -13.81 -17.98
N ILE A 221 12.58 -13.53 -18.61
CA ILE A 221 11.89 -12.24 -18.45
C ILE A 221 11.46 -12.06 -17.00
N LEU A 222 10.85 -13.08 -16.39
CA LEU A 222 10.41 -13.03 -14.97
C LEU A 222 11.59 -12.88 -14.01
N TRP A 223 12.68 -13.60 -14.24
CA TRP A 223 13.90 -13.44 -13.48
C TRP A 223 14.48 -12.02 -13.62
N GLY A 224 14.47 -11.47 -14.84
CA GLY A 224 14.88 -10.09 -15.10
C GLY A 224 14.01 -9.08 -14.34
N TYR A 225 12.69 -9.27 -14.30
CA TYR A 225 11.78 -8.44 -13.51
C TYR A 225 12.09 -8.50 -12.02
N GLU A 226 12.33 -9.71 -11.48
CA GLU A 226 12.68 -9.88 -10.07
C GLU A 226 13.98 -9.15 -9.72
N LYS A 227 15.04 -9.31 -10.54
CA LYS A 227 16.31 -8.61 -10.35
C LYS A 227 16.14 -7.09 -10.43
N LEU A 228 15.37 -6.61 -11.39
CA LEU A 228 15.08 -5.19 -11.56
C LEU A 228 14.29 -4.63 -10.35
N CYS A 229 13.27 -5.33 -9.89
CA CYS A 229 12.53 -4.94 -8.68
C CYS A 229 13.43 -4.87 -7.45
N ARG A 230 14.27 -5.88 -7.23
CA ARG A 230 15.24 -5.89 -6.11
C ARG A 230 16.22 -4.72 -6.20
N LEU A 231 16.71 -4.39 -7.40
CA LEU A 231 17.58 -3.24 -7.62
C LEU A 231 16.88 -1.93 -7.22
N PHE A 232 15.65 -1.71 -7.70
CA PHE A 232 14.91 -0.48 -7.41
C PHE A 232 14.47 -0.36 -5.95
N ILE A 233 14.14 -1.47 -5.28
CA ILE A 233 13.82 -1.48 -3.84
C ILE A 233 15.05 -1.10 -3.02
N GLY A 234 16.26 -1.48 -3.45
CA GLY A 234 17.52 -1.13 -2.78
C GLY A 234 17.95 0.33 -2.94
N LEU A 235 17.28 1.13 -3.80
CA LEU A 235 17.62 2.53 -4.00
C LEU A 235 17.10 3.40 -2.84
N PRO A 236 17.82 4.47 -2.46
CA PRO A 236 17.36 5.40 -1.43
C PRO A 236 15.99 6.00 -1.79
N GLY A 237 15.06 6.00 -0.84
CA GLY A 237 13.72 6.57 -1.05
C GLY A 237 12.83 5.77 -2.00
N ALA A 238 13.12 4.48 -2.24
CA ALA A 238 12.32 3.62 -3.13
C ALA A 238 10.85 3.55 -2.71
N GLN A 239 10.60 3.55 -1.42
CA GLN A 239 9.27 3.54 -0.82
C GLN A 239 9.11 4.76 0.08
N TYR A 240 8.09 5.56 -0.16
CA TYR A 240 7.76 6.70 0.67
C TYR A 240 6.49 6.39 1.46
N ILE A 241 6.63 6.20 2.77
CA ILE A 241 5.50 5.95 3.66
C ILE A 241 4.73 7.26 3.85
N THR A 242 3.49 7.28 3.38
CA THR A 242 2.59 8.44 3.42
C THR A 242 1.71 8.45 4.66
N GLY A 243 1.46 7.30 5.25
CA GLY A 243 0.31 7.08 6.11
C GLY A 243 -0.97 6.86 5.29
N LYS A 244 -2.07 6.61 5.98
CA LYS A 244 -3.40 6.52 5.36
C LYS A 244 -3.92 7.94 5.12
N PRO A 245 -4.07 8.40 3.86
CA PRO A 245 -4.60 9.73 3.61
C PRO A 245 -6.06 9.86 4.07
N ASP A 246 -6.41 11.02 4.57
CA ASP A 246 -7.78 11.33 4.94
C ASP A 246 -8.66 11.51 3.69
N MET A 247 -9.98 11.33 3.84
CA MET A 247 -10.92 11.46 2.73
C MET A 247 -10.88 12.85 2.08
N TRP A 248 -10.67 13.92 2.87
CA TRP A 248 -10.54 15.27 2.32
C TRP A 248 -9.30 15.43 1.42
N GLN A 249 -8.18 14.78 1.75
CA GLN A 249 -6.95 14.80 0.94
C GLN A 249 -7.18 14.10 -0.40
N MET A 250 -7.84 12.95 -0.38
CA MET A 250 -8.20 12.21 -1.60
C MET A 250 -9.15 13.02 -2.48
N LEU A 251 -10.18 13.62 -1.87
CA LEU A 251 -11.15 14.46 -2.58
C LEU A 251 -10.47 15.69 -3.21
N ALA A 252 -9.65 16.41 -2.43
CA ALA A 252 -8.90 17.57 -2.91
C ALA A 252 -7.95 17.20 -4.06
N TYR A 253 -7.28 16.03 -3.95
CA TYR A 253 -6.42 15.52 -5.02
C TYR A 253 -7.21 15.27 -6.31
N TYR A 254 -8.32 14.52 -6.25
CA TYR A 254 -9.10 14.22 -7.46
C TYR A 254 -9.77 15.45 -8.05
N MET A 255 -10.28 16.36 -7.24
CA MET A 255 -10.82 17.64 -7.74
C MET A 255 -9.75 18.48 -8.42
N GLY A 256 -8.56 18.58 -7.82
CA GLY A 256 -7.42 19.26 -8.43
C GLY A 256 -6.95 18.60 -9.73
N LEU A 257 -6.90 17.25 -9.76
CA LEU A 257 -6.56 16.50 -10.97
C LEU A 257 -7.55 16.77 -12.11
N VAL A 258 -8.86 16.75 -11.83
CA VAL A 258 -9.91 17.10 -12.81
C VAL A 258 -9.75 18.54 -13.28
N GLY A 259 -9.45 19.49 -12.38
CA GLY A 259 -9.18 20.89 -12.71
C GLY A 259 -7.99 21.03 -13.67
N ILE A 260 -6.88 20.35 -13.37
CA ILE A 260 -5.69 20.33 -14.25
C ILE A 260 -6.06 19.78 -15.64
N LEU A 261 -6.73 18.64 -15.69
CA LEU A 261 -7.14 18.00 -16.96
C LEU A 261 -8.08 18.93 -17.76
N PHE A 262 -9.01 19.60 -17.10
CA PHE A 262 -9.89 20.58 -17.74
C PHE A 262 -9.10 21.74 -18.35
N VAL A 263 -8.14 22.30 -17.62
CA VAL A 263 -7.29 23.39 -18.13
C VAL A 263 -6.44 22.92 -19.33
N LEU A 264 -5.85 21.72 -19.24
CA LEU A 264 -5.06 21.14 -20.35
C LEU A 264 -5.94 20.87 -21.58
N TYR A 265 -7.15 20.36 -21.38
CA TYR A 265 -8.14 20.14 -22.43
C TYR A 265 -8.52 21.46 -23.12
N ARG A 266 -8.87 22.49 -22.36
CA ARG A 266 -9.21 23.82 -22.89
C ARG A 266 -8.05 24.42 -23.69
N LYS A 267 -6.82 24.33 -23.18
CA LYS A 267 -5.62 24.79 -23.88
C LYS A 267 -5.39 24.02 -25.19
N SER A 268 -5.61 22.72 -25.21
CA SER A 268 -5.45 21.91 -26.45
C SER A 268 -6.50 22.28 -27.50
N GLN A 269 -7.75 22.52 -27.10
CA GLN A 269 -8.83 22.94 -28.01
C GLN A 269 -8.58 24.34 -28.63
N LEU A 270 -8.16 25.30 -27.78
CA LEU A 270 -7.81 26.64 -28.29
C LEU A 270 -6.65 26.60 -29.30
N ALA A 271 -5.67 25.75 -29.04
CA ALA A 271 -4.55 25.55 -29.93
C ALA A 271 -4.94 24.91 -31.28
N GLU A 272 -5.81 23.90 -31.24
CA GLU A 272 -6.37 23.32 -32.49
C GLU A 272 -7.15 24.35 -33.32
N ALA A 273 -7.96 25.19 -32.65
CA ALA A 273 -8.70 26.25 -33.30
C ALA A 273 -7.80 27.32 -33.93
N GLN A 274 -6.71 27.71 -33.27
CA GLN A 274 -5.72 28.65 -33.81
C GLN A 274 -5.00 28.07 -35.04
N LEU A 275 -4.58 26.80 -34.98
CA LEU A 275 -3.93 26.13 -36.11
C LEU A 275 -4.88 26.00 -37.31
N ALA A 276 -6.16 25.73 -37.09
CA ALA A 276 -7.17 25.71 -38.16
C ALA A 276 -7.32 27.07 -38.82
N LYS A 277 -7.36 28.17 -38.02
CA LYS A 277 -7.39 29.55 -38.58
C LYS A 277 -6.15 29.89 -39.37
N GLU A 278 -4.95 29.52 -38.91
CA GLU A 278 -3.69 29.75 -39.64
C GLU A 278 -3.63 28.95 -40.96
N GLN A 279 -4.18 27.74 -41.00
CA GLN A 279 -4.28 26.95 -42.22
C GLN A 279 -5.25 27.57 -43.23
N TYR A 280 -6.40 28.07 -42.77
CA TYR A 280 -7.36 28.80 -43.65
C TYR A 280 -6.77 30.10 -44.17
N GLY A 281 -6.04 30.88 -43.36
CA GLY A 281 -5.38 32.11 -43.77
C GLY A 281 -4.26 31.89 -44.80
N LYS A 282 -3.49 30.80 -44.68
CA LYS A 282 -2.44 30.44 -45.65
C LYS A 282 -2.97 29.92 -46.99
N LEU A 283 -4.19 29.44 -47.05
CA LEU A 283 -4.85 29.04 -48.31
C LEU A 283 -5.31 30.28 -49.13
N GLN A 284 -5.45 31.46 -48.51
CA GLN A 284 -5.86 32.70 -49.17
C GLN A 284 -4.69 33.57 -49.64
N PHE A 285 -3.46 33.39 -49.12
CA PHE A 285 -2.28 34.18 -49.51
C PHE A 285 -1.10 33.25 -49.81
N THR A 286 -0.89 32.97 -51.08
CA THR A 286 0.31 32.33 -51.61
C THR A 286 1.40 33.38 -51.82
N ASN A 287 2.61 33.06 -51.38
CA ASN A 287 3.92 33.69 -51.56
C ASN A 287 4.47 34.41 -50.33
N ASP A 288 5.07 33.62 -49.47
CA ASP A 288 6.18 34.13 -48.67
C ASP A 288 7.19 32.99 -48.41
N SER A 289 8.37 33.16 -48.96
CA SER A 289 9.52 32.23 -48.96
C SER A 289 10.37 32.25 -47.69
N ASP A 290 9.89 32.85 -46.59
CA ASP A 290 10.65 33.02 -45.33
C ASP A 290 10.24 32.08 -44.18
N ALA A 291 9.81 30.87 -44.47
CA ALA A 291 9.36 29.91 -43.50
C ALA A 291 10.48 28.95 -42.95
N GLY A 292 11.73 29.42 -42.85
CA GLY A 292 12.88 28.52 -42.66
C GLY A 292 13.62 28.54 -41.32
N LYS A 293 13.50 29.58 -40.48
CA LYS A 293 14.24 29.64 -39.22
C LYS A 293 13.31 29.55 -37.99
N VAL A 294 12.91 28.34 -37.67
CA VAL A 294 12.22 28.10 -36.37
C VAL A 294 13.23 28.34 -35.26
N ASN A 295 13.01 29.41 -34.50
CA ASN A 295 13.87 29.83 -33.40
C ASN A 295 13.85 28.77 -32.29
N ILE A 296 14.88 27.91 -32.21
CA ILE A 296 15.04 26.81 -31.24
C ILE A 296 14.83 27.32 -29.80
N CYS A 297 15.29 28.55 -29.52
CA CYS A 297 15.13 29.18 -28.22
C CYS A 297 13.66 29.43 -27.84
N LYS A 298 12.81 29.81 -28.82
CA LYS A 298 11.37 29.99 -28.62
C LYS A 298 10.66 28.67 -28.36
N ARG A 299 11.09 27.59 -29.03
CA ARG A 299 10.59 26.22 -28.79
C ARG A 299 10.95 25.70 -27.40
N ILE A 300 12.20 25.89 -26.96
CA ILE A 300 12.65 25.48 -25.61
C ILE A 300 11.87 26.25 -24.55
N LYS A 301 11.67 27.56 -24.70
CA LYS A 301 10.87 28.36 -23.77
C LYS A 301 9.41 27.91 -23.72
N GLN A 302 8.80 27.59 -24.85
CA GLN A 302 7.43 27.07 -24.89
C GLN A 302 7.31 25.69 -24.24
N TRP A 303 8.30 24.81 -24.46
CA TRP A 303 8.36 23.50 -23.84
C TRP A 303 8.54 23.59 -22.31
N LEU A 304 9.45 24.43 -21.85
CA LEU A 304 9.68 24.69 -20.42
C LEU A 304 8.43 25.27 -19.75
N ALA A 305 7.79 26.26 -20.37
CA ALA A 305 6.55 26.82 -19.86
C ALA A 305 5.42 25.75 -19.81
N GLY A 306 5.31 24.92 -20.84
CA GLY A 306 4.35 23.79 -20.86
C GLY A 306 4.62 22.77 -19.78
N ALA A 307 5.89 22.45 -19.52
CA ALA A 307 6.30 21.55 -18.46
C ALA A 307 5.95 22.12 -17.06
N VAL A 308 6.26 23.39 -16.81
CA VAL A 308 5.94 24.06 -15.54
C VAL A 308 4.42 24.01 -15.27
N HIS A 309 3.58 24.24 -16.29
CA HIS A 309 2.12 24.18 -16.16
C HIS A 309 1.56 22.80 -15.81
N ILE A 310 2.32 21.73 -16.03
CA ILE A 310 1.93 20.36 -15.66
C ILE A 310 2.57 19.99 -14.31
N PHE A 311 3.89 20.14 -14.18
CA PHE A 311 4.63 19.59 -13.03
C PHE A 311 4.36 20.34 -11.73
N VAL A 312 4.20 21.67 -11.75
CA VAL A 312 3.93 22.44 -10.53
C VAL A 312 2.58 22.06 -9.90
N PRO A 313 1.44 22.06 -10.63
CA PRO A 313 0.18 21.62 -10.05
C PRO A 313 0.19 20.15 -9.60
N LEU A 314 0.85 19.27 -10.34
CA LEU A 314 0.98 17.86 -9.94
C LEU A 314 1.80 17.71 -8.64
N ALA A 315 2.87 18.49 -8.49
CA ALA A 315 3.64 18.52 -7.25
C ALA A 315 2.80 19.05 -6.08
N MET A 316 1.97 20.06 -6.29
CA MET A 316 1.02 20.54 -5.28
C MET A 316 0.00 19.46 -4.88
N LEU A 317 -0.55 18.72 -5.84
CA LEU A 317 -1.46 17.61 -5.55
C LEU A 317 -0.76 16.49 -4.77
N PHE A 318 0.49 16.20 -5.11
CA PHE A 318 1.28 15.23 -4.37
C PHE A 318 1.50 15.71 -2.92
N LEU A 319 1.83 16.99 -2.70
CA LEU A 319 2.00 17.55 -1.36
C LEU A 319 0.71 17.48 -0.53
N VAL A 320 -0.46 17.72 -1.13
CA VAL A 320 -1.75 17.54 -0.45
C VAL A 320 -1.96 16.08 -0.03
N LEU A 321 -1.64 15.13 -0.91
CA LEU A 321 -1.81 13.71 -0.63
C LEU A 321 -0.89 13.20 0.48
N VAL A 322 0.34 13.72 0.54
CA VAL A 322 1.35 13.31 1.54
C VAL A 322 1.41 14.26 2.74
N TRP A 323 0.46 15.17 2.88
CA TRP A 323 0.42 16.11 3.99
C TRP A 323 0.41 15.35 5.32
N PRO A 324 1.35 15.63 6.23
CA PRO A 324 1.48 14.85 7.44
C PRO A 324 0.28 15.03 8.36
N GLN A 325 -0.23 13.93 8.86
CA GLN A 325 -1.25 13.96 9.91
C GLN A 325 -0.63 14.44 11.23
N LYS A 326 -1.39 15.22 12.00
CA LYS A 326 -0.97 15.67 13.32
C LYS A 326 -0.86 14.45 14.24
N LYS A 327 0.33 14.22 14.77
CA LYS A 327 0.56 13.19 15.77
C LYS A 327 0.21 13.74 17.16
N SER A 328 -0.38 12.90 17.98
CA SER A 328 -0.73 13.20 19.36
C SER A 328 -0.40 11.99 20.22
N PHE A 329 -0.46 12.14 21.55
CA PHE A 329 -0.36 11.02 22.46
C PHE A 329 -1.36 9.94 22.11
N GLU A 330 -0.89 8.71 21.90
CA GLU A 330 -1.73 7.54 21.73
C GLU A 330 -0.97 6.26 22.12
N ILE A 331 -1.71 5.30 22.66
CA ILE A 331 -1.26 3.93 22.91
C ILE A 331 -2.24 3.02 22.18
N ASP A 332 -1.74 2.22 21.24
CA ASP A 332 -2.54 1.23 20.51
C ASP A 332 -2.11 -0.19 20.93
N PHE A 333 -3.02 -0.96 21.46
CA PHE A 333 -2.87 -2.39 21.69
C PHE A 333 -3.39 -3.12 20.46
N LEU A 334 -2.49 -3.78 19.74
CA LEU A 334 -2.84 -4.43 18.47
C LEU A 334 -3.49 -5.79 18.73
N ASP A 335 -4.50 -6.13 17.95
CA ASP A 335 -4.99 -7.50 17.86
C ASP A 335 -3.97 -8.34 17.06
N VAL A 336 -3.00 -8.88 17.76
CA VAL A 336 -1.99 -9.78 17.21
C VAL A 336 -2.36 -11.27 17.37
N GLY A 337 -3.56 -11.57 17.89
CA GLY A 337 -3.95 -12.89 18.34
C GLY A 337 -3.41 -13.18 19.73
N GLN A 338 -2.96 -14.41 20.01
CA GLN A 338 -2.32 -14.74 21.27
C GLN A 338 -0.89 -14.20 21.27
N GLY A 339 -0.67 -13.12 22.04
CA GLY A 339 0.59 -12.41 22.15
C GLY A 339 0.40 -10.91 22.38
N ASP A 340 1.49 -10.18 22.42
CA ASP A 340 1.51 -8.74 22.64
C ASP A 340 2.09 -7.96 21.47
N GLY A 341 1.52 -6.76 21.23
CA GLY A 341 2.04 -5.80 20.30
C GLY A 341 1.48 -4.43 20.63
N ILE A 342 2.27 -3.57 21.24
CA ILE A 342 1.82 -2.29 21.79
C ILE A 342 2.60 -1.15 21.11
N TYR A 343 1.88 -0.31 20.41
CA TYR A 343 2.42 0.90 19.82
C TYR A 343 2.21 2.09 20.74
N LEU A 344 3.26 2.88 20.94
CA LEU A 344 3.22 4.12 21.71
C LEU A 344 3.63 5.28 20.81
N CYS A 345 2.87 6.35 20.84
CA CYS A 345 3.21 7.62 20.22
C CYS A 345 3.16 8.74 21.24
N THR A 346 4.27 9.42 21.43
CA THR A 346 4.31 10.59 22.31
C THR A 346 3.53 11.76 21.71
N GLY A 347 3.10 12.72 22.51
CA GLY A 347 2.49 13.96 22.05
C GLY A 347 3.34 14.74 21.06
N ASN A 348 4.66 14.53 21.06
CA ASN A 348 5.63 15.09 20.10
C ASN A 348 5.91 14.19 18.89
N GLY A 349 5.14 13.10 18.73
CA GLY A 349 5.18 12.24 17.55
C GLY A 349 6.35 11.26 17.50
N VAL A 350 7.00 10.94 18.63
CA VAL A 350 7.99 9.86 18.69
C VAL A 350 7.27 8.53 18.77
N ALA A 351 7.59 7.62 17.87
CA ALA A 351 7.00 6.29 17.77
C ALA A 351 7.87 5.26 18.48
N MET A 352 7.26 4.48 19.36
CA MET A 352 7.89 3.40 20.09
C MET A 352 7.01 2.15 20.01
N PHE A 353 7.57 1.00 20.36
CA PHE A 353 6.85 -0.26 20.34
C PHE A 353 7.27 -1.13 21.54
N VAL A 354 6.33 -1.84 22.14
CA VAL A 354 6.60 -2.84 23.19
C VAL A 354 6.12 -4.19 22.67
N ASP A 355 7.00 -5.17 22.69
CA ASP A 355 6.80 -6.51 22.17
C ASP A 355 6.40 -6.52 20.68
N GLY A 356 5.82 -7.58 20.17
CA GLY A 356 5.36 -7.67 18.79
C GLY A 356 5.42 -9.10 18.30
N GLY A 357 4.62 -9.97 18.91
CA GLY A 357 4.61 -11.37 18.54
C GLY A 357 3.22 -12.01 18.56
N SER A 358 3.16 -13.26 18.12
CA SER A 358 1.95 -14.09 18.15
C SER A 358 2.31 -15.55 18.06
N THR A 359 1.58 -16.40 18.80
CA THR A 359 1.69 -17.87 18.68
C THR A 359 0.64 -18.47 17.74
N ASP A 360 -0.45 -17.77 17.44
CA ASP A 360 -1.56 -18.28 16.63
C ASP A 360 -1.65 -17.62 15.23
N ILE A 361 -1.11 -16.40 15.06
CA ILE A 361 -1.10 -15.69 13.77
C ILE A 361 0.28 -15.77 13.13
N LYS A 362 0.35 -16.44 11.97
CA LYS A 362 1.57 -16.51 11.18
C LYS A 362 1.84 -15.17 10.47
N ASN A 363 3.11 -14.81 10.36
CA ASN A 363 3.57 -13.59 9.70
C ASN A 363 2.89 -12.31 10.27
N VAL A 364 2.77 -12.24 11.58
CA VAL A 364 2.10 -11.13 12.31
C VAL A 364 2.80 -9.81 12.07
N GLY A 365 4.12 -9.79 11.96
CA GLY A 365 4.91 -8.61 11.61
C GLY A 365 4.55 -8.08 10.21
N GLN A 366 4.51 -8.98 9.23
CA GLN A 366 4.25 -8.62 7.83
C GLN A 366 2.78 -8.19 7.59
N TYR A 367 1.81 -8.86 8.22
CA TYR A 367 0.39 -8.65 7.90
C TYR A 367 -0.38 -7.82 8.92
N ARG A 368 0.15 -7.60 10.13
CA ARG A 368 -0.49 -6.80 11.18
C ARG A 368 0.35 -5.58 11.58
N ILE A 369 1.59 -5.78 12.01
CA ILE A 369 2.42 -4.71 12.58
C ILE A 369 2.87 -3.72 11.49
N LEU A 370 3.52 -4.17 10.41
CA LEU A 370 4.01 -3.29 9.34
C LEU A 370 2.89 -2.50 8.66
N PRO A 371 1.74 -3.10 8.28
CA PRO A 371 0.63 -2.33 7.72
C PRO A 371 0.08 -1.28 8.69
N PHE A 372 0.01 -1.60 9.99
CA PHE A 372 -0.41 -0.65 11.01
C PHE A 372 0.57 0.53 11.11
N LEU A 373 1.87 0.28 11.22
CA LEU A 373 2.90 1.32 11.29
C LEU A 373 2.88 2.21 10.05
N LYS A 374 2.77 1.60 8.87
CA LYS A 374 2.65 2.33 7.60
C LYS A 374 1.37 3.16 7.54
N ALA A 375 0.22 2.63 7.99
CA ALA A 375 -1.05 3.36 8.03
C ALA A 375 -0.99 4.59 8.96
N LYS A 376 -0.26 4.50 10.07
CA LYS A 376 0.03 5.61 10.99
C LYS A 376 1.08 6.60 10.43
N GLY A 377 1.63 6.37 9.25
CA GLY A 377 2.69 7.20 8.68
C GLY A 377 3.99 7.16 9.50
N VAL A 378 4.22 6.08 10.25
CA VAL A 378 5.45 5.87 10.99
C VAL A 378 6.52 5.40 10.01
N ARG A 379 7.61 6.13 9.90
CA ARG A 379 8.72 5.82 8.99
C ARG A 379 9.86 5.10 9.68
N LYS A 380 9.93 5.22 11.01
CA LYS A 380 10.93 4.59 11.86
C LYS A 380 10.39 4.46 13.28
N ILE A 381 10.82 3.44 13.98
CA ILE A 381 10.59 3.25 15.42
C ILE A 381 11.83 3.72 16.16
N SER A 382 11.65 4.63 17.15
CA SER A 382 12.78 5.15 17.91
C SER A 382 13.28 4.17 18.96
N CYS A 383 12.36 3.47 19.64
CA CYS A 383 12.69 2.43 20.59
C CYS A 383 11.72 1.26 20.47
N TRP A 384 12.24 0.07 20.42
CA TRP A 384 11.47 -1.15 20.52
C TRP A 384 11.88 -1.89 21.78
N PHE A 385 10.97 -2.06 22.71
CA PHE A 385 11.20 -2.74 23.98
C PHE A 385 10.74 -4.19 23.85
N VAL A 386 11.51 -5.11 24.36
CA VAL A 386 11.19 -6.54 24.42
C VAL A 386 11.08 -6.94 25.86
N SER A 387 9.86 -7.31 26.29
CA SER A 387 9.64 -7.77 27.66
C SER A 387 10.40 -9.06 27.93
N HIS A 388 10.24 -10.04 27.08
CA HIS A 388 10.97 -11.33 27.09
C HIS A 388 10.98 -11.95 25.69
N THR A 389 11.70 -13.06 25.50
CA THR A 389 11.98 -13.61 24.17
C THR A 389 11.10 -14.80 23.77
N ASP A 390 9.87 -14.91 24.27
CA ASP A 390 8.94 -15.92 23.78
C ASP A 390 8.27 -15.49 22.47
N ALA A 391 7.79 -16.47 21.71
CA ALA A 391 7.36 -16.24 20.33
C ALA A 391 6.17 -15.28 20.23
N ASP A 392 5.29 -15.25 21.21
CA ASP A 392 4.15 -14.35 21.30
C ASP A 392 4.54 -12.89 21.62
N HIS A 393 5.83 -12.64 21.91
CA HIS A 393 6.35 -11.30 22.14
C HIS A 393 7.35 -10.84 21.05
N ILE A 394 8.01 -11.77 20.33
CA ILE A 394 9.09 -11.38 19.39
C ILE A 394 8.89 -11.82 17.94
N SER A 395 8.01 -12.78 17.63
CA SER A 395 7.93 -13.34 16.26
C SER A 395 7.66 -12.29 15.18
N GLY A 396 6.83 -11.29 15.46
CA GLY A 396 6.57 -10.17 14.55
C GLY A 396 7.72 -9.17 14.48
N LEU A 397 8.44 -8.94 15.59
CA LEU A 397 9.65 -8.10 15.59
C LEU A 397 10.74 -8.70 14.69
N GLU A 398 10.95 -10.02 14.74
CA GLU A 398 11.90 -10.72 13.86
C GLU A 398 11.57 -10.46 12.38
N GLU A 399 10.28 -10.53 12.01
CA GLU A 399 9.81 -10.25 10.65
C GLU A 399 10.00 -8.77 10.27
N VAL A 400 9.72 -7.84 11.19
CA VAL A 400 9.92 -6.40 10.97
C VAL A 400 11.40 -6.09 10.72
N LEU A 401 12.31 -6.62 11.54
CA LEU A 401 13.76 -6.47 11.35
C LEU A 401 14.23 -7.11 10.04
N ALA A 402 13.76 -8.33 9.73
CA ALA A 402 14.09 -9.02 8.47
C ALA A 402 13.59 -8.27 7.23
N SER A 403 12.51 -7.49 7.35
CA SER A 403 12.00 -6.66 6.25
C SER A 403 12.84 -5.41 5.97
N GLY A 404 13.80 -5.08 6.85
CA GLY A 404 14.60 -3.86 6.77
C GLY A 404 13.83 -2.60 7.19
N TYR A 405 12.69 -2.73 7.90
CA TYR A 405 11.97 -1.57 8.43
C TYR A 405 12.82 -0.88 9.52
N PRO A 406 12.97 0.46 9.50
CA PRO A 406 13.90 1.15 10.40
C PRO A 406 13.47 1.12 11.87
N VAL A 407 14.28 0.48 12.70
CA VAL A 407 14.22 0.50 14.16
C VAL A 407 15.55 1.09 14.66
N GLU A 408 15.50 2.20 15.41
CA GLU A 408 16.74 2.87 15.85
C GLU A 408 17.38 2.13 17.02
N ARG A 409 16.58 1.76 18.02
CA ARG A 409 17.07 1.09 19.23
C ARG A 409 16.17 -0.10 19.59
N LEU A 410 16.78 -1.20 19.96
CA LEU A 410 16.14 -2.38 20.50
C LEU A 410 16.61 -2.58 21.94
N LEU A 411 15.69 -2.63 22.90
CA LEU A 411 15.96 -2.67 24.33
C LEU A 411 15.48 -3.98 24.95
N PHE A 412 16.34 -4.61 25.72
CA PHE A 412 16.10 -5.82 26.50
C PHE A 412 16.38 -5.58 27.97
N ALA A 413 15.92 -6.47 28.84
CA ALA A 413 16.42 -6.53 30.21
C ALA A 413 17.89 -6.98 30.25
N GLU A 414 18.73 -6.39 31.12
CA GLU A 414 20.14 -6.80 31.30
C GLU A 414 20.25 -8.26 31.73
N ALA A 415 19.30 -8.73 32.55
CA ALA A 415 19.26 -10.11 33.07
C ALA A 415 19.20 -11.18 31.97
N VAL A 416 18.62 -10.86 30.75
CA VAL A 416 18.50 -11.82 29.64
C VAL A 416 19.60 -11.72 28.62
N LYS A 417 20.58 -10.82 28.79
CA LYS A 417 21.65 -10.52 27.82
C LYS A 417 22.42 -11.75 27.34
N ASN A 418 22.65 -12.69 28.22
CA ASN A 418 23.45 -13.89 27.95
C ASN A 418 22.63 -15.04 27.38
N LYS A 419 21.29 -14.94 27.29
CA LYS A 419 20.45 -16.02 26.77
C LYS A 419 20.58 -16.10 25.22
N GLU A 420 20.59 -17.33 24.68
CA GLU A 420 20.83 -17.55 23.24
C GLU A 420 19.77 -16.91 22.34
N LYS A 421 18.49 -16.94 22.73
CA LYS A 421 17.42 -16.27 21.97
C LYS A 421 17.65 -14.75 21.89
N THR A 422 18.04 -14.11 23.02
CA THR A 422 18.36 -12.68 23.07
C THR A 422 19.54 -12.35 22.17
N LYS A 423 20.62 -13.15 22.23
CA LYS A 423 21.79 -12.98 21.35
C LYS A 423 21.45 -13.16 19.87
N SER A 424 20.59 -14.11 19.55
CA SER A 424 20.11 -14.32 18.16
C SER A 424 19.35 -13.13 17.63
N LEU A 425 18.39 -12.60 18.41
CA LEU A 425 17.59 -11.44 18.06
C LEU A 425 18.44 -10.15 18.00
N ALA A 426 19.40 -10.00 18.94
CA ALA A 426 20.36 -8.90 18.92
C ALA A 426 21.20 -8.89 17.64
N ARG A 427 21.75 -10.03 17.22
CA ARG A 427 22.49 -10.15 15.95
C ARG A 427 21.63 -9.81 14.72
N LEU A 428 20.35 -10.20 14.72
CA LEU A 428 19.41 -9.85 13.65
C LEU A 428 19.17 -8.35 13.61
N ALA A 429 18.99 -7.71 14.77
CA ALA A 429 18.80 -6.28 14.92
C ALA A 429 20.04 -5.48 14.46
N GLU A 430 21.22 -5.86 14.90
CA GLU A 430 22.50 -5.25 14.49
C GLU A 430 22.72 -5.36 12.98
N LYS A 431 22.41 -6.52 12.39
CA LYS A 431 22.45 -6.71 10.93
C LYS A 431 21.47 -5.80 10.18
N ALA A 432 20.35 -5.45 10.80
CA ALA A 432 19.38 -4.49 10.27
C ALA A 432 19.79 -3.02 10.52
N GLY A 433 20.90 -2.76 11.20
CA GLY A 433 21.37 -1.41 11.55
C GLY A 433 20.74 -0.83 12.81
N THR A 434 20.12 -1.67 13.65
CA THR A 434 19.50 -1.30 14.92
C THR A 434 20.51 -1.36 16.05
N VAL A 435 20.55 -0.34 16.92
CA VAL A 435 21.40 -0.33 18.11
C VAL A 435 20.73 -1.15 19.22
N VAL A 436 21.43 -2.14 19.73
CA VAL A 436 20.95 -2.98 20.84
C VAL A 436 21.40 -2.38 22.16
N GLN A 437 20.48 -2.23 23.11
CA GLN A 437 20.70 -1.71 24.45
C GLN A 437 20.04 -2.63 25.49
N TYR A 438 20.50 -2.53 26.72
CA TYR A 438 19.98 -3.30 27.83
C TYR A 438 19.59 -2.34 28.95
N MET A 439 18.56 -2.69 29.70
CA MET A 439 18.06 -1.92 30.85
C MET A 439 17.94 -2.80 32.06
N GLU A 440 18.22 -2.22 33.25
CA GLU A 440 17.96 -2.83 34.54
C GLU A 440 17.04 -1.96 35.40
N ALA A 441 16.57 -2.53 36.51
CA ALA A 441 15.68 -1.82 37.41
C ALA A 441 16.27 -0.48 37.85
N ASP A 442 15.38 0.50 38.00
CA ASP A 442 15.64 1.91 38.36
C ASP A 442 16.29 2.78 37.28
N GLU A 443 16.70 2.20 36.13
CA GLU A 443 17.11 3.00 34.98
C GLU A 443 15.92 3.72 34.34
N THR A 444 16.19 4.94 33.90
CA THR A 444 15.19 5.79 33.25
C THR A 444 15.69 6.29 31.90
N LEU A 445 14.90 6.04 30.86
CA LEU A 445 15.13 6.55 29.52
C LEU A 445 14.26 7.78 29.27
N TYR A 446 14.90 8.89 28.93
CA TYR A 446 14.21 10.16 28.58
C TYR A 446 14.02 10.26 27.09
N ILE A 447 12.78 10.43 26.64
CA ILE A 447 12.42 10.58 25.22
C ILE A 447 11.57 11.84 25.08
N LYS A 448 12.21 12.96 24.81
CA LYS A 448 11.58 14.29 24.76
C LYS A 448 10.82 14.59 26.07
N ASN A 449 9.46 14.60 26.01
CA ASN A 449 8.60 14.90 27.16
C ASN A 449 8.12 13.62 27.88
N ALA A 450 8.51 12.46 27.39
CA ALA A 450 8.16 11.19 27.99
C ALA A 450 9.35 10.60 28.77
N THR A 451 9.04 9.92 29.86
CA THR A 451 9.99 9.12 30.63
C THR A 451 9.56 7.67 30.62
N ILE A 452 10.53 6.76 30.53
CA ILE A 452 10.32 5.32 30.57
C ILE A 452 11.26 4.78 31.63
N ARG A 453 10.69 4.39 32.75
CA ARG A 453 11.44 3.83 33.87
C ARG A 453 11.32 2.32 33.83
N CYS A 454 12.45 1.63 33.94
CA CYS A 454 12.51 0.19 34.18
C CYS A 454 12.25 -0.07 35.64
N LEU A 455 11.25 -0.88 35.95
CA LEU A 455 10.92 -1.26 37.35
C LEU A 455 11.51 -2.62 37.71
N TYR A 456 11.76 -3.49 36.75
CA TYR A 456 12.24 -4.85 36.89
C TYR A 456 12.77 -5.35 35.52
N PRO A 457 13.73 -6.30 35.45
CA PRO A 457 14.42 -6.95 36.58
C PRO A 457 15.68 -6.21 37.02
N GLN A 458 16.21 -6.62 38.17
CA GLN A 458 17.57 -6.27 38.55
C GLN A 458 18.58 -7.08 37.71
N ALA A 459 19.78 -6.53 37.46
CA ALA A 459 20.80 -7.18 36.64
C ALA A 459 21.17 -8.61 37.04
N MET A 460 21.09 -8.88 38.33
CA MET A 460 21.51 -10.16 38.91
C MET A 460 20.41 -11.22 38.99
N VAL A 461 19.18 -10.92 38.54
CA VAL A 461 18.10 -11.91 38.55
C VAL A 461 18.44 -13.05 37.61
N GLN A 462 18.62 -14.24 38.16
CA GLN A 462 18.84 -15.46 37.42
C GLN A 462 17.67 -16.41 37.66
N SER A 463 16.95 -16.71 36.60
CA SER A 463 15.89 -17.71 36.60
C SER A 463 15.95 -18.55 35.33
N GLU A 464 15.53 -19.81 35.44
CA GLU A 464 15.28 -20.65 34.26
C GLU A 464 14.01 -20.23 33.53
N ASP A 465 13.01 -19.74 34.27
CA ASP A 465 11.78 -19.20 33.70
C ASP A 465 12.03 -17.80 33.11
N ILE A 466 11.74 -17.66 31.85
CA ILE A 466 11.96 -16.42 31.12
C ILE A 466 10.95 -15.32 31.53
N ASN A 467 9.77 -15.73 32.04
CA ASN A 467 8.74 -14.82 32.54
C ASN A 467 9.16 -14.09 33.80
N GLU A 468 9.99 -14.73 34.60
CA GLU A 468 10.57 -14.11 35.80
C GLU A 468 11.68 -13.10 35.51
N GLN A 469 12.02 -12.88 34.23
CA GLN A 469 13.03 -11.92 33.79
C GLN A 469 12.45 -10.89 32.81
N CYS A 470 11.13 -10.72 32.78
CA CYS A 470 10.45 -9.75 31.94
C CYS A 470 10.88 -8.32 32.24
N LEU A 471 11.10 -7.55 31.20
CA LEU A 471 11.31 -6.10 31.29
C LEU A 471 10.00 -5.41 31.64
N VAL A 472 9.90 -4.86 32.86
CA VAL A 472 8.73 -4.13 33.35
C VAL A 472 8.96 -2.63 33.19
N LEU A 473 8.10 -1.96 32.45
CA LEU A 473 8.25 -0.57 32.07
C LEU A 473 7.09 0.29 32.57
N CYS A 474 7.43 1.38 33.23
CA CYS A 474 6.50 2.45 33.56
C CYS A 474 6.77 3.65 32.62
N TYR A 475 5.84 3.90 31.72
CA TYR A 475 5.84 5.05 30.82
C TYR A 475 5.10 6.21 31.48
N GLU A 476 5.63 7.43 31.37
CA GLU A 476 4.97 8.65 31.87
C GLU A 476 5.13 9.81 30.86
N GLU A 477 4.03 10.46 30.52
CA GLU A 477 3.99 11.69 29.74
C GLU A 477 2.77 12.53 30.10
N GLY A 478 2.98 13.83 30.40
CA GLY A 478 1.91 14.77 30.64
C GLY A 478 0.97 14.40 31.81
N GLY A 479 1.49 13.71 32.83
CA GLY A 479 0.74 13.24 33.99
C GLY A 479 -0.03 11.93 33.78
N VAL A 480 0.10 11.32 32.60
CA VAL A 480 -0.46 10.00 32.32
C VAL A 480 0.63 8.94 32.48
N LYS A 481 0.38 7.96 33.33
CA LYS A 481 1.25 6.78 33.53
C LYS A 481 0.65 5.56 32.90
N ALA A 482 1.47 4.78 32.19
CA ALA A 482 1.11 3.49 31.62
C ALA A 482 2.11 2.42 32.05
N LEU A 483 1.62 1.25 32.43
CA LEU A 483 2.45 0.13 32.90
C LEU A 483 2.36 -1.06 31.95
N PHE A 484 3.54 -1.54 31.52
CA PHE A 484 3.75 -2.70 30.65
C PHE A 484 4.70 -3.67 31.35
N ALA A 485 4.19 -4.81 31.79
CA ALA A 485 4.95 -5.73 32.61
C ALA A 485 5.16 -7.12 31.98
N GLY A 486 4.84 -7.28 30.70
CA GLY A 486 4.98 -8.56 30.01
C GLY A 486 4.16 -9.66 30.69
N ASP A 487 4.80 -10.81 30.96
CA ASP A 487 4.16 -12.02 31.44
C ASP A 487 4.56 -12.39 32.87
N ILE A 488 4.89 -11.38 33.73
CA ILE A 488 5.26 -11.62 35.12
C ILE A 488 4.16 -12.30 35.90
N SER A 489 4.59 -13.11 36.89
CA SER A 489 3.71 -13.78 37.87
C SER A 489 3.34 -12.88 39.04
N SER A 490 2.38 -13.34 39.89
CA SER A 490 1.98 -12.63 41.08
C SER A 490 3.11 -12.54 42.14
N GLU A 491 4.09 -13.45 42.12
CA GLU A 491 5.28 -13.39 42.98
C GLU A 491 6.14 -12.18 42.62
N ILE A 492 6.38 -11.96 41.31
CA ILE A 492 7.14 -10.80 40.80
C ILE A 492 6.37 -9.49 41.02
N GLU A 493 5.03 -9.51 40.87
CA GLU A 493 4.19 -8.36 41.20
C GLU A 493 4.41 -7.89 42.64
N LYS A 494 4.47 -8.83 43.63
CA LYS A 494 4.75 -8.53 45.03
C LYS A 494 6.16 -7.99 45.24
N GLU A 495 7.16 -8.62 44.64
CA GLU A 495 8.55 -8.14 44.71
C GLU A 495 8.68 -6.69 44.21
N ILE A 496 8.00 -6.35 43.11
CA ILE A 496 8.01 -4.98 42.58
C ILE A 496 7.31 -4.02 43.57
N LEU A 497 6.19 -4.39 44.16
CA LEU A 497 5.47 -3.56 45.13
C LEU A 497 6.31 -3.28 46.39
N GLU A 498 7.04 -4.29 46.89
CA GLU A 498 7.91 -4.14 48.03
C GLU A 498 9.11 -3.23 47.78
N ARG A 499 9.63 -3.26 46.56
CA ARG A 499 10.87 -2.56 46.16
C ARG A 499 10.64 -1.20 45.54
N ALA A 500 9.66 -1.08 44.67
CA ALA A 500 9.43 0.08 43.85
C ALA A 500 8.11 0.76 44.21
N CYS A 501 8.14 2.09 44.39
CA CYS A 501 6.90 2.87 44.50
C CYS A 501 6.18 2.91 43.15
N VAL A 502 5.29 1.94 42.94
CA VAL A 502 4.41 1.91 41.76
C VAL A 502 2.99 2.16 42.24
N GLU A 503 2.54 3.38 42.13
CA GLU A 503 1.20 3.76 42.59
C GLU A 503 0.48 4.51 41.49
N HIS A 504 -0.84 4.28 41.36
CA HIS A 504 -1.76 5.02 40.52
C HIS A 504 -1.30 5.15 39.06
N VAL A 505 -1.47 4.11 38.28
CA VAL A 505 -1.29 4.16 36.82
C VAL A 505 -2.64 4.35 36.14
N GLN A 506 -2.71 5.16 35.12
CA GLN A 506 -3.96 5.37 34.37
C GLN A 506 -4.24 4.25 33.38
N ILE A 507 -3.18 3.69 32.77
CA ILE A 507 -3.29 2.66 31.73
C ILE A 507 -2.45 1.46 32.14
N TYR A 508 -3.05 0.30 32.16
CA TYR A 508 -2.39 -0.94 32.53
C TYR A 508 -2.59 -2.02 31.48
N LYS A 509 -1.50 -2.64 31.01
CA LYS A 509 -1.56 -3.86 30.23
C LYS A 509 -1.63 -5.05 31.19
N ALA A 510 -2.73 -5.79 31.14
CA ALA A 510 -2.91 -6.98 31.99
C ALA A 510 -1.75 -7.97 31.80
N ASN A 511 -1.06 -8.33 32.90
CA ASN A 511 0.09 -9.23 32.87
C ASN A 511 -0.30 -10.60 32.36
N HIS A 512 0.60 -11.21 31.60
CA HIS A 512 0.48 -12.58 31.09
C HIS A 512 -0.89 -12.81 30.41
N HIS A 513 -1.29 -11.86 29.56
CA HIS A 513 -2.54 -11.87 28.78
C HIS A 513 -3.81 -12.03 29.64
N GLY A 514 -3.77 -11.70 30.94
CA GLY A 514 -4.85 -11.95 31.89
C GLY A 514 -4.85 -13.36 32.44
N SER A 515 -3.68 -13.94 32.71
CA SER A 515 -3.52 -15.23 33.39
C SER A 515 -4.09 -15.21 34.81
N ARG A 516 -4.63 -16.35 35.28
CA ARG A 516 -5.06 -16.54 36.67
C ARG A 516 -3.93 -16.38 37.68
N PHE A 517 -2.67 -16.60 37.24
CA PHE A 517 -1.47 -16.54 38.06
C PHE A 517 -0.80 -15.17 38.09
N SER A 518 -1.44 -14.17 37.51
CA SER A 518 -0.99 -12.80 37.45
C SER A 518 -2.15 -11.85 37.75
N ASN A 519 -1.90 -10.55 37.81
CA ASN A 519 -2.90 -9.53 38.13
C ASN A 519 -3.49 -9.74 39.55
N GLY A 520 -2.59 -9.90 40.54
CA GLY A 520 -2.93 -10.15 41.94
C GLY A 520 -3.77 -9.04 42.54
N GLU A 521 -4.53 -9.33 43.61
CA GLU A 521 -5.43 -8.35 44.24
C GLU A 521 -4.66 -7.15 44.80
N GLU A 522 -3.55 -7.39 45.53
CA GLU A 522 -2.68 -6.36 46.07
C GLU A 522 -2.10 -5.46 44.97
N TRP A 523 -1.69 -6.08 43.82
CA TRP A 523 -1.19 -5.38 42.66
C TRP A 523 -2.25 -4.47 42.06
N MET A 524 -3.45 -4.97 41.83
CA MET A 524 -4.55 -4.19 41.26
C MET A 524 -5.01 -3.06 42.20
N GLN A 525 -4.97 -3.26 43.51
CA GLN A 525 -5.28 -2.23 44.52
C GLN A 525 -4.21 -1.12 44.55
N ALA A 526 -2.92 -1.47 44.43
CA ALA A 526 -1.83 -0.50 44.39
C ALA A 526 -1.83 0.33 43.11
N LEU A 527 -2.03 -0.32 41.96
CA LEU A 527 -2.07 0.36 40.66
C LEU A 527 -3.31 1.22 40.45
N CYS A 528 -4.46 0.76 40.92
CA CYS A 528 -5.76 1.42 40.77
C CYS A 528 -6.00 1.99 39.34
N PRO A 529 -5.86 1.18 38.25
CA PRO A 529 -5.84 1.67 36.89
C PRO A 529 -7.22 2.15 36.43
N GLN A 530 -7.26 3.23 35.66
CA GLN A 530 -8.50 3.68 35.03
C GLN A 530 -8.91 2.77 33.86
N ILE A 531 -7.91 2.32 33.06
CA ILE A 531 -8.09 1.47 31.89
C ILE A 531 -7.14 0.29 32.01
N THR A 532 -7.66 -0.91 31.90
CA THR A 532 -6.88 -2.14 31.78
C THR A 532 -7.15 -2.83 30.46
N VAL A 533 -6.10 -3.19 29.73
CA VAL A 533 -6.20 -3.88 28.45
C VAL A 533 -5.54 -5.24 28.51
N ALA A 534 -6.28 -6.29 28.15
CA ALA A 534 -5.73 -7.62 27.91
C ALA A 534 -5.59 -7.89 26.41
N SER A 535 -4.40 -8.33 25.99
CA SER A 535 -4.18 -8.85 24.63
C SER A 535 -4.27 -10.37 24.69
N ALA A 536 -5.20 -10.97 23.93
CA ALA A 536 -5.37 -12.42 23.90
C ALA A 536 -5.90 -12.87 22.53
N GLY A 537 -5.64 -14.12 22.18
CA GLY A 537 -6.16 -14.73 20.95
C GLY A 537 -7.59 -15.27 21.15
N LYS A 538 -8.41 -15.14 20.10
CA LYS A 538 -9.75 -15.75 20.11
C LYS A 538 -9.61 -17.27 20.10
N ASN A 539 -10.25 -17.94 21.06
CA ASN A 539 -10.16 -19.39 21.25
C ASN A 539 -8.72 -19.89 21.59
N ASN A 540 -7.93 -19.08 22.30
CA ASN A 540 -6.60 -19.51 22.73
C ASN A 540 -6.68 -20.72 23.70
N ARG A 541 -5.66 -21.59 23.62
CA ARG A 541 -5.59 -22.83 24.41
C ARG A 541 -5.35 -22.61 25.92
N TYR A 542 -4.97 -21.39 26.29
CA TYR A 542 -4.62 -21.06 27.69
C TYR A 542 -5.82 -20.58 28.50
N GLY A 543 -6.94 -20.28 27.82
CA GLY A 543 -8.13 -19.70 28.47
C GLY A 543 -7.91 -18.26 28.94
N HIS A 544 -7.03 -17.51 28.29
CA HIS A 544 -6.78 -16.10 28.58
C HIS A 544 -7.75 -15.17 27.83
N PRO A 545 -8.19 -14.07 28.47
CA PRO A 545 -8.05 -13.77 29.91
C PRO A 545 -8.91 -14.70 30.74
N SER A 546 -8.39 -15.15 31.90
CA SER A 546 -9.14 -16.02 32.82
C SER A 546 -10.25 -15.24 33.56
N ALA A 547 -11.31 -15.93 33.94
CA ALA A 547 -12.41 -15.32 34.71
C ALA A 547 -11.91 -14.68 36.01
N GLU A 548 -11.03 -15.38 36.72
CA GLU A 548 -10.47 -14.91 37.98
C GLU A 548 -9.66 -13.61 37.85
N ALA A 549 -8.85 -13.48 36.76
CA ALA A 549 -8.11 -12.27 36.50
C ALA A 549 -9.07 -11.14 36.11
N CYS A 550 -10.06 -11.41 35.25
CA CYS A 550 -11.08 -10.43 34.87
C CYS A 550 -11.85 -9.89 36.09
N ASP A 551 -12.18 -10.77 37.04
CA ASP A 551 -12.91 -10.40 38.27
C ASP A 551 -12.04 -9.50 39.16
N ARG A 552 -10.75 -9.83 39.37
CA ARG A 552 -9.82 -8.97 40.12
C ARG A 552 -9.63 -7.59 39.46
N ILE A 553 -9.48 -7.56 38.13
CA ILE A 553 -9.35 -6.32 37.39
C ILE A 553 -10.62 -5.45 37.51
N ARG A 554 -11.80 -6.03 37.38
CA ARG A 554 -13.07 -5.29 37.52
C ARG A 554 -13.30 -4.83 38.98
N ALA A 555 -12.93 -5.65 39.95
CA ALA A 555 -13.04 -5.30 41.37
C ALA A 555 -12.17 -4.09 41.76
N SER A 556 -11.06 -3.84 41.05
CA SER A 556 -10.24 -2.62 41.25
C SER A 556 -10.90 -1.33 40.70
N GLY A 557 -12.08 -1.42 40.07
CA GLY A 557 -12.78 -0.28 39.44
C GLY A 557 -12.26 0.09 38.05
N SER A 558 -11.35 -0.70 37.47
CA SER A 558 -10.78 -0.45 36.14
C SER A 558 -11.77 -0.76 35.01
N ALA A 559 -11.83 0.11 34.00
CA ALA A 559 -12.50 -0.19 32.73
C ALA A 559 -11.69 -1.24 31.98
N PHE A 560 -12.23 -2.44 31.85
CA PHE A 560 -11.54 -3.57 31.23
C PHE A 560 -11.90 -3.75 29.76
N TYR A 561 -10.85 -3.87 28.93
CA TYR A 561 -10.96 -4.12 27.48
C TYR A 561 -10.12 -5.33 27.08
N CYS A 562 -10.60 -6.13 26.14
CA CYS A 562 -9.86 -7.27 25.60
C CYS A 562 -9.80 -7.22 24.06
N THR A 563 -8.65 -7.50 23.47
CA THR A 563 -8.47 -7.51 22.02
C THR A 563 -9.34 -8.54 21.31
N THR A 564 -9.77 -9.62 21.99
CA THR A 564 -10.70 -10.61 21.44
C THR A 564 -12.09 -10.07 21.15
N GLU A 565 -12.52 -9.04 21.88
CA GLU A 565 -13.85 -8.44 21.79
C GLU A 565 -13.82 -7.16 20.94
N TYR A 566 -12.82 -6.34 21.17
CA TYR A 566 -12.72 -5.00 20.59
C TYR A 566 -11.78 -4.91 19.39
N GLY A 567 -11.06 -6.00 19.02
CA GLY A 567 -9.98 -5.92 18.04
C GLY A 567 -8.85 -5.04 18.56
N ARG A 568 -8.29 -4.18 17.71
CA ARG A 568 -7.32 -3.17 18.16
C ARG A 568 -7.97 -2.19 19.14
N ILE A 569 -7.32 -1.95 20.27
CA ILE A 569 -7.76 -1.02 21.32
C ILE A 569 -6.82 0.19 21.30
N ARG A 570 -7.37 1.41 21.24
CA ARG A 570 -6.60 2.64 21.21
C ARG A 570 -6.97 3.53 22.39
N VAL A 571 -5.96 3.95 23.15
CA VAL A 571 -6.07 4.94 24.21
C VAL A 571 -5.43 6.25 23.76
N ARG A 572 -6.11 7.37 23.93
CA ARG A 572 -5.65 8.70 23.55
C ARG A 572 -6.15 9.77 24.52
N ILE A 573 -5.52 10.93 24.52
CA ILE A 573 -5.98 12.11 25.26
C ILE A 573 -6.77 13.00 24.31
N VAL A 574 -8.01 13.31 24.68
CA VAL A 574 -8.87 14.28 23.97
C VAL A 574 -9.44 15.22 25.04
N ASP A 575 -9.21 16.52 24.86
CA ASP A 575 -9.64 17.57 25.79
C ASP A 575 -9.24 17.29 27.25
N GLY A 576 -8.02 16.77 27.44
CA GLY A 576 -7.45 16.45 28.76
C GLY A 576 -8.04 15.18 29.40
N LYS A 577 -8.86 14.41 28.71
CA LYS A 577 -9.43 13.15 29.20
C LYS A 577 -8.89 11.96 28.42
N LEU A 578 -8.69 10.85 29.12
CA LEU A 578 -8.37 9.58 28.47
C LEU A 578 -9.63 9.00 27.82
N ILE A 579 -9.53 8.71 26.54
CA ILE A 579 -10.57 8.03 25.75
C ILE A 579 -10.00 6.71 25.26
N CYS A 580 -10.75 5.62 25.48
CA CYS A 580 -10.44 4.29 25.01
C CYS A 580 -11.44 3.88 23.92
N ASP A 581 -10.94 3.57 22.73
CA ASP A 581 -11.75 3.18 21.57
C ASP A 581 -11.35 1.77 21.10
N GLY A 582 -12.31 0.87 20.94
CA GLY A 582 -12.13 -0.39 20.22
C GLY A 582 -12.28 -0.19 18.72
N TYR A 583 -11.61 -0.99 17.90
CA TYR A 583 -11.80 -0.99 16.45
C TYR A 583 -13.16 -1.61 16.06
N VAL A 584 -13.60 -2.60 16.81
CA VAL A 584 -14.92 -3.21 16.72
C VAL A 584 -15.71 -2.70 17.93
N THR A 585 -16.91 -2.22 17.71
CA THR A 585 -17.84 -1.99 18.82
C THR A 585 -18.29 -3.33 19.33
N ALA A 586 -18.10 -3.60 20.62
CA ALA A 586 -18.65 -4.81 21.24
C ALA A 586 -20.16 -4.87 20.98
N PRO A 587 -20.73 -6.05 20.74
CA PRO A 587 -22.14 -6.22 20.45
C PRO A 587 -23.04 -5.73 21.58
#